data_87a406cddd32c6a7373beb44350bac85
#
_entry.id   87a406cddd32c6a7373beb44350bac85
#
_cell.length_a   1.000
_cell.length_b   1.000
_cell.length_c   1.000
_cell.angle_alpha   90.00
_cell.angle_beta   90.00
_cell.angle_gamma   90.00
#
_symmetry.space_group_name_H-M   'P 1'
#
loop_
_entity.id
_entity.type
_entity.pdbx_description
1 polymer ?
#
loop_
_entity_poly.entity_id
_entity_poly.type
_entity_poly.pdbx_seq_one_letter_code
_entity_poly.pdbx_strand_id
1 'polypeptide(L)'
;MGKLYLGFDAGTQSVKVAVYDSSWTKVASHSLPTTLGYPNPGWVQMDADEYVANTVTCMKACSDELRRKGYDPADVAAIMGDGIICGITGIDADGNAITPFINYLDSRTKEDVDAINSTPREIWGRETGNPEASCMFPAMFARWFLKNSDAFKERGVKFVHDAPYILMHLAGLKAEDAFIDWGTMSGWGLGYRVMDKVWSEEQLEILGIDPKYMPKILKPWDIVGKLTAEMAEKTGFAEGTLVC
;
A
#
# COMPACT_ATOMS: atom_id res chain seq x y z
N MET A 1 19.14 -26.15 -5.42
CA MET A 1 18.54 -25.78 -4.12
C MET A 1 17.05 -25.66 -4.27
N GLY A 2 16.27 -25.69 -3.19
CA GLY A 2 14.82 -25.51 -3.28
C GLY A 2 14.44 -24.04 -3.57
N LYS A 3 13.16 -23.80 -3.90
CA LYS A 3 12.65 -22.43 -4.13
C LYS A 3 12.76 -21.59 -2.86
N LEU A 4 13.03 -20.31 -3.05
CA LEU A 4 13.03 -19.27 -2.03
C LEU A 4 11.79 -18.37 -2.22
N TYR A 5 11.37 -17.70 -1.14
CA TYR A 5 10.25 -16.78 -1.13
C TYR A 5 10.64 -15.52 -0.36
N LEU A 6 10.38 -14.37 -0.94
CA LEU A 6 10.66 -13.08 -0.31
C LEU A 6 9.37 -12.44 0.18
N GLY A 7 9.36 -12.00 1.43
CA GLY A 7 8.30 -11.15 2.00
C GLY A 7 8.86 -9.81 2.45
N PHE A 8 8.09 -8.73 2.30
CA PHE A 8 8.38 -7.47 2.95
C PHE A 8 7.18 -6.97 3.77
N ASP A 9 7.47 -6.19 4.79
CA ASP A 9 6.52 -5.46 5.65
C ASP A 9 6.91 -3.98 5.64
N ALA A 10 6.08 -3.14 5.04
CA ALA A 10 6.24 -1.70 5.01
C ALA A 10 5.50 -1.06 6.19
N GLY A 11 6.12 -1.11 7.38
CA GLY A 11 5.50 -0.65 8.62
C GLY A 11 5.75 0.82 8.95
N THR A 12 5.03 1.32 9.96
CA THR A 12 5.14 2.72 10.43
C THR A 12 6.54 3.07 10.95
N GLN A 13 7.27 2.11 11.54
CA GLN A 13 8.58 2.36 12.13
C GLN A 13 9.75 1.88 11.27
N SER A 14 9.52 0.92 10.39
CA SER A 14 10.56 0.35 9.54
C SER A 14 9.97 -0.45 8.39
N VAL A 15 10.69 -0.47 7.28
CA VAL A 15 10.54 -1.50 6.26
C VAL A 15 11.39 -2.70 6.64
N LYS A 16 10.83 -3.89 6.54
CA LYS A 16 11.52 -5.17 6.79
C LYS A 16 11.40 -6.06 5.57
N VAL A 17 12.48 -6.71 5.18
CA VAL A 17 12.50 -7.70 4.11
C VAL A 17 13.09 -8.98 4.67
N ALA A 18 12.48 -10.12 4.36
CA ALA A 18 12.99 -11.43 4.73
C ALA A 18 12.82 -12.44 3.59
N VAL A 19 13.78 -13.35 3.48
CA VAL A 19 13.74 -14.45 2.52
C VAL A 19 13.71 -15.77 3.29
N TYR A 20 12.80 -16.64 2.86
CA TYR A 20 12.57 -17.96 3.44
C TYR A 20 12.83 -19.05 2.41
N ASP A 21 13.33 -20.18 2.88
CA ASP A 21 13.41 -21.40 2.06
C ASP A 21 12.09 -22.18 2.06
N SER A 22 12.05 -23.28 1.34
CA SER A 22 10.85 -24.14 1.21
C SER A 22 10.44 -24.86 2.51
N SER A 23 11.29 -24.83 3.54
CA SER A 23 10.96 -25.29 4.90
C SER A 23 10.53 -24.16 5.84
N TRP A 24 10.31 -22.96 5.30
CA TRP A 24 9.99 -21.74 6.04
C TRP A 24 11.08 -21.30 7.04
N THR A 25 12.31 -21.70 6.81
CA THR A 25 13.46 -21.19 7.55
C THR A 25 13.87 -19.84 6.95
N LYS A 26 14.00 -18.82 7.80
CA LYS A 26 14.48 -17.51 7.39
C LYS A 26 15.98 -17.57 7.07
N VAL A 27 16.35 -17.37 5.81
CA VAL A 27 17.72 -17.49 5.31
C VAL A 27 18.42 -16.14 5.12
N ALA A 28 17.65 -15.04 4.93
CA ALA A 28 18.18 -13.68 4.90
C ALA A 28 17.15 -12.71 5.46
N SER A 29 17.57 -11.59 6.05
CA SER A 29 16.68 -10.50 6.42
C SER A 29 17.41 -9.19 6.61
N HIS A 30 16.75 -8.09 6.25
CA HIS A 30 17.25 -6.74 6.49
C HIS A 30 16.10 -5.81 6.84
N SER A 31 16.39 -4.71 7.55
CA SER A 31 15.39 -3.68 7.86
C SER A 31 16.02 -2.29 7.86
N LEU A 32 15.22 -1.29 7.48
CA LEU A 32 15.57 0.12 7.55
C LEU A 32 14.44 0.90 8.24
N PRO A 33 14.78 1.91 9.07
CA PRO A 33 13.77 2.76 9.68
C PRO A 33 13.03 3.57 8.62
N THR A 34 11.80 3.95 8.92
CA THR A 34 10.98 4.90 8.15
C THR A 34 10.94 6.25 8.86
N THR A 35 10.70 7.32 8.11
CA THR A 35 10.68 8.69 8.61
C THR A 35 9.24 9.18 8.74
N LEU A 36 8.84 9.59 9.95
CA LEU A 36 7.57 10.27 10.19
C LEU A 36 7.78 11.80 10.12
N GLY A 37 6.98 12.46 9.30
CA GLY A 37 6.90 13.91 9.20
C GLY A 37 5.70 14.46 9.98
N TYR A 38 5.89 15.60 10.65
CA TYR A 38 4.88 16.29 11.45
C TYR A 38 4.72 17.76 11.00
N PRO A 39 4.18 18.01 9.78
CA PRO A 39 4.16 19.36 9.19
C PRO A 39 3.26 20.35 9.92
N ASN A 40 2.21 19.87 10.59
CA ASN A 40 1.28 20.66 11.40
C ASN A 40 0.86 19.88 12.65
N PRO A 41 0.31 20.51 13.68
CA PRO A 41 -0.24 19.82 14.84
C PRO A 41 -1.30 18.79 14.43
N GLY A 42 -1.13 17.53 14.87
CA GLY A 42 -2.03 16.42 14.55
C GLY A 42 -1.87 15.82 13.15
N TRP A 43 -0.95 16.34 12.34
CA TRP A 43 -0.64 15.77 11.03
C TRP A 43 0.55 14.84 11.13
N VAL A 44 0.38 13.63 10.59
CA VAL A 44 1.43 12.61 10.53
C VAL A 44 1.49 12.06 9.12
N GLN A 45 2.61 12.24 8.46
CA GLN A 45 2.77 11.81 7.06
C GLN A 45 4.15 11.21 6.82
N MET A 46 4.26 10.45 5.75
CA MET A 46 5.48 9.78 5.32
C MET A 46 5.67 10.03 3.83
N ASP A 47 6.91 9.85 3.38
CA ASP A 47 7.22 9.86 1.96
C ASP A 47 6.96 8.46 1.36
N ALA A 48 6.05 8.37 0.39
CA ALA A 48 5.75 7.11 -0.27
C ALA A 48 6.96 6.55 -1.04
N ASP A 49 7.80 7.42 -1.61
CA ASP A 49 8.99 7.02 -2.35
C ASP A 49 10.09 6.49 -1.41
N GLU A 50 10.13 6.97 -0.15
CA GLU A 50 11.03 6.40 0.86
C GLU A 50 10.72 4.91 1.12
N TYR A 51 9.45 4.51 1.12
CA TYR A 51 9.07 3.10 1.26
C TYR A 51 9.62 2.26 0.12
N VAL A 52 9.52 2.72 -1.12
CA VAL A 52 10.09 2.03 -2.29
C VAL A 52 11.61 1.95 -2.17
N ALA A 53 12.28 3.06 -1.89
CA ALA A 53 13.74 3.12 -1.76
C ALA A 53 14.26 2.20 -0.64
N ASN A 54 13.62 2.21 0.54
CA ASN A 54 13.97 1.37 1.67
C ASN A 54 13.75 -0.12 1.36
N THR A 55 12.62 -0.46 0.69
CA THR A 55 12.35 -1.84 0.27
C THR A 55 13.42 -2.35 -0.70
N VAL A 56 13.74 -1.58 -1.74
CA VAL A 56 14.78 -1.91 -2.71
C VAL A 56 16.13 -2.10 -2.03
N THR A 57 16.50 -1.21 -1.10
CA THR A 57 17.75 -1.31 -0.33
C THR A 57 17.79 -2.57 0.53
N CYS A 58 16.70 -2.87 1.25
CA CYS A 58 16.58 -4.09 2.05
C CYS A 58 16.62 -5.35 1.18
N MET A 59 15.97 -5.35 0.02
CA MET A 59 16.02 -6.45 -0.95
C MET A 59 17.46 -6.68 -1.42
N LYS A 60 18.19 -5.61 -1.78
CA LYS A 60 19.61 -5.71 -2.18
C LYS A 60 20.48 -6.32 -1.07
N ALA A 61 20.31 -5.87 0.15
CA ALA A 61 21.04 -6.43 1.30
C ALA A 61 20.74 -7.92 1.50
N CYS A 62 19.47 -8.33 1.37
CA CYS A 62 19.07 -9.75 1.44
C CYS A 62 19.68 -10.57 0.30
N SER A 63 19.69 -10.05 -0.93
CA SER A 63 20.32 -10.70 -2.08
C SER A 63 21.82 -10.95 -1.86
N ASP A 64 22.53 -9.94 -1.31
CA ASP A 64 23.96 -10.07 -1.00
C ASP A 64 24.19 -11.07 0.15
N GLU A 65 23.30 -11.10 1.15
CA GLU A 65 23.35 -12.10 2.23
C GLU A 65 23.14 -13.53 1.72
N LEU A 66 22.16 -13.73 0.80
CA LEU A 66 21.93 -15.02 0.16
C LEU A 66 23.18 -15.54 -0.54
N ARG A 67 23.82 -14.71 -1.37
CA ARG A 67 25.08 -15.09 -2.07
C ARG A 67 26.19 -15.48 -1.09
N ARG A 68 26.37 -14.74 0.00
CA ARG A 68 27.36 -15.07 1.03
C ARG A 68 27.09 -16.40 1.72
N LYS A 69 25.82 -16.81 1.82
CA LYS A 69 25.40 -18.09 2.41
C LYS A 69 25.33 -19.23 1.39
N GLY A 70 25.69 -18.99 0.12
CA GLY A 70 25.68 -20.01 -0.93
C GLY A 70 24.32 -20.26 -1.57
N TYR A 71 23.32 -19.39 -1.34
CA TYR A 71 22.05 -19.41 -2.06
C TYR A 71 22.13 -18.57 -3.33
N ASP A 72 21.37 -18.94 -4.34
CA ASP A 72 21.21 -18.12 -5.54
C ASP A 72 19.95 -17.23 -5.41
N PRO A 73 20.08 -15.89 -5.45
CA PRO A 73 18.90 -15.02 -5.48
C PRO A 73 17.93 -15.29 -6.63
N ALA A 74 18.39 -15.91 -7.72
CA ALA A 74 17.54 -16.32 -8.84
C ALA A 74 16.56 -17.47 -8.48
N ASP A 75 16.80 -18.19 -7.37
CA ASP A 75 15.88 -19.20 -6.84
C ASP A 75 14.64 -18.59 -6.15
N VAL A 76 14.58 -17.26 -5.97
CA VAL A 76 13.39 -16.57 -5.42
C VAL A 76 12.25 -16.65 -6.42
N ALA A 77 11.22 -17.40 -6.05
CA ALA A 77 10.07 -17.69 -6.91
C ALA A 77 9.03 -16.56 -6.92
N ALA A 78 8.86 -15.89 -5.77
CA ALA A 78 7.86 -14.84 -5.62
C ALA A 78 8.27 -13.81 -4.56
N ILE A 79 7.79 -12.59 -4.75
CA ILE A 79 7.87 -11.44 -3.84
C ILE A 79 6.44 -11.13 -3.39
N MET A 80 6.21 -11.07 -2.08
CA MET A 80 4.93 -10.68 -1.49
C MET A 80 5.13 -9.48 -0.57
N GLY A 81 4.14 -8.59 -0.53
CA GLY A 81 4.19 -7.39 0.29
C GLY A 81 3.04 -7.31 1.28
N ASP A 82 3.35 -6.78 2.46
CA ASP A 82 2.41 -6.33 3.46
C ASP A 82 2.82 -4.94 3.96
N GLY A 83 1.90 -4.22 4.59
CA GLY A 83 2.17 -2.86 5.04
C GLY A 83 1.10 -2.31 5.99
N ILE A 84 1.03 -0.97 6.05
CA ILE A 84 0.08 -0.26 6.91
C ILE A 84 -1.33 -0.39 6.34
N ILE A 85 -2.20 -1.08 7.07
CA ILE A 85 -3.59 -1.31 6.65
C ILE A 85 -4.42 -0.01 6.55
N CYS A 86 -4.13 1.00 7.36
CA CYS A 86 -4.84 2.28 7.38
C CYS A 86 -3.91 3.40 6.97
N GLY A 87 -3.71 3.58 5.67
CA GLY A 87 -2.91 4.65 5.10
C GLY A 87 -2.96 4.65 3.59
N ILE A 88 -2.90 5.82 2.96
CA ILE A 88 -2.90 5.97 1.51
C ILE A 88 -2.05 7.14 1.03
N THR A 89 -1.64 7.06 -0.21
CA THR A 89 -1.17 8.18 -1.02
C THR A 89 -1.99 8.30 -2.30
N GLY A 90 -2.03 9.49 -2.89
CA GLY A 90 -2.58 9.73 -4.22
C GLY A 90 -1.48 9.64 -5.28
N ILE A 91 -1.80 9.00 -6.40
CA ILE A 91 -0.85 8.81 -7.52
C ILE A 91 -1.35 9.45 -8.81
N ASP A 92 -0.42 9.84 -9.67
CA ASP A 92 -0.68 10.28 -11.04
C ASP A 92 -0.83 9.10 -12.03
N ALA A 93 -1.04 9.41 -13.31
CA ALA A 93 -1.26 8.40 -14.35
C ALA A 93 -0.06 7.45 -14.55
N ASP A 94 1.15 7.92 -14.29
CA ASP A 94 2.36 7.11 -14.41
C ASP A 94 2.65 6.26 -13.17
N GLY A 95 1.85 6.42 -12.10
CA GLY A 95 1.97 5.66 -10.86
C GLY A 95 2.86 6.32 -9.81
N ASN A 96 3.29 7.58 -10.02
CA ASN A 96 4.11 8.30 -9.07
C ASN A 96 3.27 8.95 -7.97
N ALA A 97 3.73 8.94 -6.73
CA ALA A 97 3.07 9.63 -5.64
C ALA A 97 3.07 11.15 -5.85
N ILE A 98 1.91 11.77 -5.71
CA ILE A 98 1.73 13.23 -5.81
C ILE A 98 1.19 13.84 -4.53
N THR A 99 0.93 13.01 -3.53
CA THR A 99 0.61 13.42 -2.17
C THR A 99 1.51 12.67 -1.18
N PRO A 100 1.71 13.19 0.04
CA PRO A 100 2.34 12.37 1.06
C PRO A 100 1.49 11.13 1.37
N PHE A 101 2.12 10.07 1.86
CA PHE A 101 1.41 8.95 2.46
C PHE A 101 0.93 9.37 3.86
N ILE A 102 -0.38 9.31 4.08
CA ILE A 102 -1.02 9.60 5.37
C ILE A 102 -1.44 8.27 6.01
N ASN A 103 -1.14 8.08 7.27
CA ASN A 103 -1.45 6.87 8.02
C ASN A 103 -2.37 7.12 9.23
N TYR A 104 -2.74 6.05 9.91
CA TYR A 104 -3.70 6.03 11.03
C TYR A 104 -3.35 6.94 12.24
N LEU A 105 -2.13 7.46 12.33
CA LEU A 105 -1.70 8.41 13.37
C LEU A 105 -2.16 9.84 13.09
N ASP A 106 -2.60 10.11 11.85
CA ASP A 106 -2.99 11.44 11.41
C ASP A 106 -4.43 11.78 11.82
N SER A 107 -4.65 13.00 12.26
CA SER A 107 -5.97 13.48 12.67
C SER A 107 -6.50 14.67 11.85
N ARG A 108 -5.86 14.98 10.70
CA ARG A 108 -6.25 16.13 9.86
C ARG A 108 -7.68 16.05 9.32
N THR A 109 -8.26 14.86 9.29
CA THR A 109 -9.62 14.61 8.76
C THR A 109 -10.72 14.82 9.79
N LYS A 110 -10.39 15.28 11.01
CA LYS A 110 -11.37 15.35 12.12
C LYS A 110 -12.65 16.11 11.77
N GLU A 111 -12.55 17.25 11.10
CA GLU A 111 -13.73 18.04 10.69
C GLU A 111 -14.62 17.27 9.70
N ASP A 112 -14.01 16.54 8.74
CA ASP A 112 -14.74 15.70 7.81
C ASP A 112 -15.39 14.51 8.51
N VAL A 113 -14.71 13.90 9.48
CA VAL A 113 -15.25 12.82 10.32
C VAL A 113 -16.47 13.31 11.11
N ASP A 114 -16.36 14.43 11.79
CA ASP A 114 -17.45 15.03 12.57
C ASP A 114 -18.65 15.34 11.65
N ALA A 115 -18.42 15.87 10.45
CA ALA A 115 -19.47 16.16 9.47
C ALA A 115 -20.16 14.88 8.94
N ILE A 116 -19.42 13.81 8.66
CA ILE A 116 -20.00 12.53 8.24
C ILE A 116 -20.82 11.90 9.36
N ASN A 117 -20.29 11.90 10.59
CA ASN A 117 -20.92 11.27 11.74
C ASN A 117 -22.11 12.08 12.31
N SER A 118 -22.26 13.36 11.92
CA SER A 118 -23.44 14.16 12.31
C SER A 118 -24.77 13.57 11.82
N THR A 119 -24.73 12.71 10.83
CA THR A 119 -25.87 11.97 10.30
C THR A 119 -25.59 10.47 10.37
N PRO A 120 -26.09 9.76 11.38
CA PRO A 120 -25.93 8.31 11.49
C PRO A 120 -26.48 7.58 10.26
N ARG A 121 -25.78 6.56 9.79
CA ARG A 121 -26.15 5.76 8.63
C ARG A 121 -25.92 4.28 8.89
N GLU A 122 -26.99 3.50 8.84
CA GLU A 122 -26.92 2.05 9.03
C GLU A 122 -26.09 1.34 7.95
N ILE A 123 -25.96 1.95 6.77
CA ILE A 123 -25.18 1.38 5.66
C ILE A 123 -23.73 1.13 6.04
N TRP A 124 -23.13 1.99 6.87
CA TRP A 124 -21.75 1.82 7.31
C TRP A 124 -21.57 0.47 8.02
N GLY A 125 -22.28 0.25 9.11
CA GLY A 125 -22.20 -1.00 9.88
C GLY A 125 -22.63 -2.22 9.08
N ARG A 126 -23.70 -2.09 8.29
CA ARG A 126 -24.23 -3.20 7.49
C ARG A 126 -23.25 -3.70 6.42
N GLU A 127 -22.53 -2.82 5.76
CA GLU A 127 -21.68 -3.19 4.60
C GLU A 127 -20.20 -3.34 4.97
N THR A 128 -19.69 -2.54 5.90
CA THR A 128 -18.26 -2.56 6.28
C THR A 128 -17.98 -3.18 7.64
N GLY A 129 -18.97 -3.26 8.52
CA GLY A 129 -18.79 -3.61 9.94
C GLY A 129 -18.37 -2.42 10.81
N ASN A 130 -18.07 -1.25 10.25
CA ASN A 130 -17.75 -0.03 10.99
C ASN A 130 -19.00 0.82 11.16
N PRO A 131 -19.40 1.18 12.40
CA PRO A 131 -20.66 1.92 12.61
C PRO A 131 -20.60 3.40 12.21
N GLU A 132 -19.39 3.97 12.14
CA GLU A 132 -19.15 5.40 11.91
C GLU A 132 -17.78 5.65 11.25
N ALA A 133 -17.54 6.87 10.77
CA ALA A 133 -16.25 7.31 10.26
C ALA A 133 -15.24 7.51 11.40
N SER A 134 -13.96 7.29 11.09
CA SER A 134 -12.83 7.55 11.99
C SER A 134 -11.70 8.28 11.27
N CYS A 135 -10.92 9.08 12.00
CA CYS A 135 -9.76 9.79 11.44
C CYS A 135 -8.71 8.85 10.85
N MET A 136 -8.64 7.60 11.32
CA MET A 136 -7.69 6.60 10.82
C MET A 136 -8.07 5.99 9.47
N PHE A 137 -9.27 6.24 8.95
CA PHE A 137 -9.75 5.56 7.76
C PHE A 137 -9.24 6.19 6.47
N PRO A 138 -8.62 5.42 5.57
CA PRO A 138 -8.26 5.83 4.20
C PRO A 138 -9.37 6.54 3.44
N ALA A 139 -10.64 6.13 3.60
CA ALA A 139 -11.78 6.82 3.02
C ALA A 139 -11.84 8.32 3.40
N MET A 140 -11.49 8.64 4.65
CA MET A 140 -11.47 10.03 5.11
C MET A 140 -10.25 10.78 4.59
N PHE A 141 -9.10 10.13 4.43
CA PHE A 141 -7.92 10.72 3.79
C PHE A 141 -8.18 11.00 2.31
N ALA A 142 -8.81 10.07 1.59
CA ALA A 142 -9.19 10.26 0.19
C ALA A 142 -10.13 11.47 0.03
N ARG A 143 -11.18 11.57 0.85
CA ARG A 143 -12.07 12.73 0.90
C ARG A 143 -11.30 14.02 1.18
N TRP A 144 -10.37 14.01 2.14
CA TRP A 144 -9.56 15.17 2.49
C TRP A 144 -8.67 15.60 1.32
N PHE A 145 -7.99 14.67 0.63
CA PHE A 145 -7.16 14.98 -0.53
C PHE A 145 -7.97 15.60 -1.66
N LEU A 146 -9.15 15.05 -1.95
CA LEU A 146 -10.05 15.60 -2.97
C LEU A 146 -10.46 17.05 -2.68
N LYS A 147 -10.57 17.42 -1.41
CA LYS A 147 -10.95 18.78 -0.98
C LYS A 147 -9.77 19.74 -0.91
N ASN A 148 -8.59 19.26 -0.47
CA ASN A 148 -7.52 20.14 0.02
C ASN A 148 -6.19 20.00 -0.74
N SER A 149 -6.00 18.95 -1.54
CA SER A 149 -4.74 18.78 -2.30
C SER A 149 -4.90 19.27 -3.72
N ASP A 150 -4.28 20.40 -4.03
CA ASP A 150 -4.29 20.95 -5.40
C ASP A 150 -3.53 20.00 -6.35
N ALA A 151 -2.44 19.39 -5.92
CA ALA A 151 -1.71 18.40 -6.70
C ALA A 151 -2.58 17.20 -7.08
N PHE A 152 -3.43 16.70 -6.13
CA PHE A 152 -4.35 15.60 -6.44
C PHE A 152 -5.49 16.04 -7.36
N LYS A 153 -6.05 17.22 -7.14
CA LYS A 153 -7.11 17.77 -8.02
C LYS A 153 -6.64 17.94 -9.47
N GLU A 154 -5.38 18.32 -9.64
CA GLU A 154 -4.79 18.57 -10.95
C GLU A 154 -4.38 17.28 -11.68
N ARG A 155 -3.72 16.34 -10.97
CA ARG A 155 -3.06 15.19 -11.60
C ARG A 155 -3.42 13.84 -10.99
N GLY A 156 -4.17 13.81 -9.88
CA GLY A 156 -4.51 12.57 -9.19
C GLY A 156 -5.48 11.70 -9.97
N VAL A 157 -5.16 10.42 -10.08
CA VAL A 157 -6.00 9.43 -10.78
C VAL A 157 -6.40 8.23 -9.92
N LYS A 158 -5.60 7.88 -8.90
CA LYS A 158 -5.90 6.76 -7.99
C LYS A 158 -5.37 7.03 -6.58
N PHE A 159 -5.99 6.35 -5.60
CA PHE A 159 -5.45 6.22 -4.25
C PHE A 159 -4.90 4.81 -4.08
N VAL A 160 -3.74 4.68 -3.44
CA VAL A 160 -3.08 3.39 -3.19
C VAL A 160 -2.52 3.31 -1.77
N HIS A 161 -2.44 2.12 -1.22
CA HIS A 161 -1.73 1.82 0.02
C HIS A 161 -0.23 1.66 -0.25
N ASP A 162 0.58 1.61 0.81
CA ASP A 162 2.04 1.50 0.73
C ASP A 162 2.52 0.18 0.09
N ALA A 163 2.03 -0.98 0.54
CA ALA A 163 2.44 -2.25 -0.04
C ALA A 163 2.06 -2.37 -1.53
N PRO A 164 0.81 -2.10 -1.96
CA PRO A 164 0.48 -1.99 -3.38
C PRO A 164 1.35 -0.98 -4.14
N TYR A 165 1.65 0.19 -3.55
CA TYR A 165 2.52 1.19 -4.16
C TYR A 165 3.93 0.64 -4.43
N ILE A 166 4.53 -0.03 -3.45
CA ILE A 166 5.83 -0.68 -3.60
C ILE A 166 5.79 -1.77 -4.69
N LEU A 167 4.77 -2.66 -4.64
CA LEU A 167 4.61 -3.74 -5.62
C LEU A 167 4.41 -3.21 -7.04
N MET A 168 3.67 -2.11 -7.21
CA MET A 168 3.53 -1.41 -8.50
C MET A 168 4.90 -0.97 -9.05
N HIS A 169 5.73 -0.35 -8.22
CA HIS A 169 7.07 0.08 -8.63
C HIS A 169 7.99 -1.11 -8.96
N LEU A 170 7.94 -2.19 -8.19
CA LEU A 170 8.73 -3.40 -8.47
C LEU A 170 8.35 -4.04 -9.80
N ALA A 171 7.07 -3.98 -10.17
CA ALA A 171 6.53 -4.58 -11.39
C ALA A 171 6.38 -3.60 -12.56
N GLY A 172 6.71 -2.31 -12.39
CA GLY A 172 6.59 -1.28 -13.43
C GLY A 172 5.15 -1.00 -13.85
N LEU A 173 4.19 -1.10 -12.91
CA LEU A 173 2.77 -0.87 -13.15
C LEU A 173 2.44 0.62 -13.10
N LYS A 174 1.43 1.04 -13.87
CA LYS A 174 0.88 2.39 -13.88
C LYS A 174 -0.43 2.46 -13.08
N ALA A 175 -0.98 3.68 -12.95
CA ALA A 175 -2.21 3.89 -12.19
C ALA A 175 -3.42 3.10 -12.71
N GLU A 176 -3.49 2.77 -14.00
CA GLU A 176 -4.54 1.93 -14.57
C GLU A 176 -4.54 0.51 -14.00
N ASP A 177 -3.38 0.06 -13.51
CA ASP A 177 -3.19 -1.25 -12.85
C ASP A 177 -3.19 -1.18 -11.34
N ALA A 178 -3.41 0.00 -10.75
CA ALA A 178 -3.47 0.19 -9.30
C ALA A 178 -4.47 -0.77 -8.65
N PHE A 179 -4.07 -1.40 -7.57
CA PHE A 179 -4.84 -2.44 -6.90
C PHE A 179 -4.83 -2.30 -5.38
N ILE A 180 -5.74 -3.01 -4.75
CA ILE A 180 -5.83 -3.29 -3.33
C ILE A 180 -6.27 -4.74 -3.17
N ASP A 181 -5.79 -5.45 -2.15
CA ASP A 181 -6.28 -6.78 -1.83
C ASP A 181 -7.43 -6.76 -0.82
N TRP A 182 -8.10 -7.91 -0.64
CA TRP A 182 -9.25 -8.05 0.26
C TRP A 182 -8.93 -7.75 1.72
N GLY A 183 -7.72 -8.10 2.18
CA GLY A 183 -7.28 -7.86 3.55
C GLY A 183 -7.12 -6.36 3.80
N THR A 184 -6.33 -5.72 2.95
CA THR A 184 -6.07 -4.27 3.02
C THR A 184 -7.33 -3.45 2.78
N MET A 185 -8.24 -3.90 1.88
CA MET A 185 -9.54 -3.25 1.65
C MET A 185 -10.36 -3.11 2.94
N SER A 186 -10.29 -4.09 3.84
CA SER A 186 -11.02 -4.02 5.12
C SER A 186 -10.57 -2.83 5.98
N GLY A 187 -9.32 -2.40 5.84
CA GLY A 187 -8.74 -1.24 6.50
C GLY A 187 -9.11 0.11 5.88
N TRP A 188 -9.74 0.13 4.70
CA TRP A 188 -10.21 1.36 4.08
C TRP A 188 -11.23 2.10 4.95
N GLY A 189 -11.93 1.37 5.79
CA GLY A 189 -12.86 1.85 6.80
C GLY A 189 -14.30 1.98 6.30
N LEU A 190 -14.55 2.81 5.29
CA LEU A 190 -15.86 3.03 4.67
C LEU A 190 -15.72 2.99 3.13
N GLY A 191 -16.83 2.92 2.41
CA GLY A 191 -16.85 3.00 0.94
C GLY A 191 -16.82 1.64 0.24
N TYR A 192 -16.96 0.51 0.97
CA TYR A 192 -16.92 -0.83 0.40
C TYR A 192 -17.95 -1.77 1.02
N ARG A 193 -18.21 -2.90 0.36
CA ARG A 193 -19.00 -4.02 0.88
C ARG A 193 -18.07 -5.21 1.14
N VAL A 194 -17.79 -5.46 2.43
CA VAL A 194 -16.76 -6.43 2.84
C VAL A 194 -17.08 -7.87 2.42
N MET A 195 -18.35 -8.26 2.45
CA MET A 195 -18.78 -9.61 2.06
C MET A 195 -18.68 -9.85 0.56
N ASP A 196 -19.05 -8.84 -0.24
CA ASP A 196 -19.05 -8.91 -1.70
C ASP A 196 -17.67 -8.60 -2.31
N LYS A 197 -16.77 -7.98 -1.52
CA LYS A 197 -15.42 -7.56 -1.94
C LYS A 197 -15.46 -6.60 -3.14
N VAL A 198 -16.31 -5.58 -3.04
CA VAL A 198 -16.49 -4.54 -4.04
C VAL A 198 -16.56 -3.16 -3.39
N TRP A 199 -16.24 -2.12 -4.16
CA TRP A 199 -16.52 -0.75 -3.76
C TRP A 199 -18.03 -0.52 -3.72
N SER A 200 -18.52 0.25 -2.75
CA SER A 200 -19.94 0.60 -2.59
C SER A 200 -20.18 1.98 -3.21
N GLU A 201 -20.83 2.02 -4.37
CA GLU A 201 -21.13 3.29 -5.07
C GLU A 201 -21.92 4.23 -4.16
N GLU A 202 -22.92 3.71 -3.44
CA GLU A 202 -23.75 4.51 -2.51
C GLU A 202 -22.89 5.13 -1.39
N GLN A 203 -21.99 4.36 -0.77
CA GLN A 203 -21.12 4.88 0.27
C GLN A 203 -20.10 5.90 -0.29
N LEU A 204 -19.53 5.63 -1.48
CA LEU A 204 -18.59 6.53 -2.12
C LEU A 204 -19.26 7.86 -2.50
N GLU A 205 -20.52 7.83 -2.96
CA GLU A 205 -21.31 9.04 -3.21
C GLU A 205 -21.49 9.87 -1.92
N ILE A 206 -21.88 9.24 -0.81
CA ILE A 206 -22.02 9.91 0.50
C ILE A 206 -20.68 10.52 0.95
N LEU A 207 -19.58 9.83 0.70
CA LEU A 207 -18.23 10.30 1.02
C LEU A 207 -17.73 11.40 0.06
N GLY A 208 -18.41 11.59 -1.08
CA GLY A 208 -17.99 12.52 -2.13
C GLY A 208 -16.74 12.05 -2.87
N ILE A 209 -16.58 10.74 -3.02
CA ILE A 209 -15.45 10.10 -3.70
C ILE A 209 -15.96 9.48 -5.02
N ASP A 210 -15.46 9.95 -6.14
CA ASP A 210 -15.75 9.34 -7.44
C ASP A 210 -15.10 7.94 -7.52
N PRO A 211 -15.86 6.88 -7.86
CA PRO A 211 -15.33 5.51 -7.99
C PRO A 211 -14.12 5.39 -8.92
N LYS A 212 -13.94 6.29 -9.87
CA LYS A 212 -12.76 6.30 -10.75
C LYS A 212 -11.42 6.39 -10.02
N TYR A 213 -11.40 6.97 -8.82
CA TYR A 213 -10.18 7.09 -7.99
C TYR A 213 -9.84 5.82 -7.21
N MET A 214 -10.77 4.84 -7.20
CA MET A 214 -10.58 3.61 -6.44
C MET A 214 -9.75 2.60 -7.23
N PRO A 215 -8.80 1.88 -6.58
CA PRO A 215 -8.00 0.84 -7.21
C PRO A 215 -8.83 -0.41 -7.47
N LYS A 216 -8.33 -1.33 -8.31
CA LYS A 216 -8.92 -2.66 -8.54
C LYS A 216 -8.83 -3.49 -7.27
N ILE A 217 -9.86 -4.27 -6.95
CA ILE A 217 -9.81 -5.19 -5.81
C ILE A 217 -9.38 -6.56 -6.30
N LEU A 218 -8.29 -7.08 -5.73
CA LEU A 218 -7.67 -8.37 -6.05
C LEU A 218 -7.72 -9.31 -4.84
N LYS A 219 -7.36 -10.56 -5.07
CA LYS A 219 -7.11 -11.54 -3.99
C LYS A 219 -5.70 -11.32 -3.45
N PRO A 220 -5.46 -11.55 -2.14
CA PRO A 220 -4.13 -11.39 -1.55
C PRO A 220 -3.01 -12.25 -2.17
N TRP A 221 -3.37 -13.24 -2.98
CA TRP A 221 -2.42 -14.15 -3.65
C TRP A 221 -2.42 -14.03 -5.18
N ASP A 222 -3.09 -13.01 -5.74
CA ASP A 222 -3.05 -12.77 -7.17
C ASP A 222 -1.67 -12.24 -7.58
N ILE A 223 -1.16 -12.73 -8.70
CA ILE A 223 0.06 -12.20 -9.29
C ILE A 223 -0.28 -10.89 -9.97
N VAL A 224 0.34 -9.80 -9.51
CA VAL A 224 0.11 -8.46 -10.07
C VAL A 224 1.07 -8.12 -11.18
N GLY A 225 2.24 -8.79 -11.22
CA GLY A 225 3.24 -8.54 -12.26
C GLY A 225 4.50 -9.38 -12.07
N LYS A 226 5.58 -8.90 -12.65
CA LYS A 226 6.91 -9.50 -12.56
C LYS A 226 7.93 -8.43 -12.29
N LEU A 227 8.98 -8.76 -11.53
CA LEU A 227 10.10 -7.87 -11.28
C LEU A 227 10.71 -7.40 -12.62
N THR A 228 10.78 -6.08 -12.80
CA THR A 228 11.34 -5.50 -14.02
C THR A 228 12.85 -5.66 -14.09
N ALA A 229 13.44 -5.52 -15.30
CA ALA A 229 14.91 -5.55 -15.49
C ALA A 229 15.61 -4.47 -14.63
N GLU A 230 15.05 -3.25 -14.56
CA GLU A 230 15.58 -2.17 -13.74
C GLU A 230 15.58 -2.53 -12.25
N MET A 231 14.48 -3.07 -11.73
CA MET A 231 14.38 -3.47 -10.33
C MET A 231 15.22 -4.72 -10.04
N ALA A 232 15.38 -5.63 -10.99
CA ALA A 232 16.29 -6.77 -10.89
C ALA A 232 17.75 -6.30 -10.69
N GLU A 233 18.20 -5.32 -11.48
CA GLU A 233 19.53 -4.72 -11.33
C GLU A 233 19.70 -4.06 -9.94
N LYS A 234 18.72 -3.26 -9.52
CA LYS A 234 18.77 -2.55 -8.21
C LYS A 234 18.75 -3.49 -7.01
N THR A 235 17.94 -4.54 -7.07
CA THR A 235 17.72 -5.45 -5.92
C THR A 235 18.62 -6.67 -5.93
N GLY A 236 19.16 -7.05 -7.09
CA GLY A 236 20.00 -8.23 -7.27
C GLY A 236 19.23 -9.56 -7.31
N PHE A 237 17.89 -9.53 -7.43
CA PHE A 237 17.05 -10.68 -7.73
C PHE A 237 16.88 -10.84 -9.23
N ALA A 238 16.26 -11.94 -9.69
CA ALA A 238 16.11 -12.20 -11.11
C ALA A 238 14.96 -11.38 -11.72
N GLU A 239 15.19 -10.83 -12.91
CA GLU A 239 14.12 -10.31 -13.76
C GLU A 239 13.06 -11.40 -13.99
N GLY A 240 11.78 -11.01 -13.97
CA GLY A 240 10.68 -11.94 -14.16
C GLY A 240 10.25 -12.70 -12.89
N THR A 241 10.91 -12.50 -11.72
CA THR A 241 10.41 -13.00 -10.44
C THR A 241 8.98 -12.53 -10.23
N LEU A 242 8.07 -13.43 -9.80
CA LEU A 242 6.66 -13.09 -9.60
C LEU A 242 6.50 -12.05 -8.50
N VAL A 243 5.62 -11.09 -8.71
CA VAL A 243 5.21 -10.05 -7.75
C VAL A 243 3.73 -10.26 -7.43
N CYS A 244 3.40 -10.43 -6.12
CA CYS A 244 2.07 -10.77 -5.61
C CYS A 244 1.60 -9.78 -4.54
#